data_fba92a36388f513999917195e556ef1c
#
_entry.id   fba92a36388f513999917195e556ef1c
#
_cell.length_a   1.000
_cell.length_b   1.000
_cell.length_c   1.000
_cell.angle_alpha   90.00
_cell.angle_beta   90.00
_cell.angle_gamma   90.00
#
_symmetry.space_group_name_H-M   'P 1'
#
loop_
_entity.id
_entity.type
_entity.pdbx_description
1 polymer ?
#
loop_
_entity_poly.entity_id
_entity_poly.type
_entity_poly.pdbx_seq_one_letter_code
_entity_poly.pdbx_strand_id
1 'polypeptide(L)'
;MNRRFLKLLFVVMALCGMLQVHALNVHTIGDSTMQTYDESSTNTRGWAQYFQQFFTGLTVNNRGKAGASSKSFYKEAAFWQSVKKQMQPGDYVLIQFSHNDEKTNGMDGDELKAYYNKVGDTNKAAATDYRGTTPFGTYKEYLRKYVEETRALGCNPVLVAPICRMYFSGNSIRRSGQHDLGDKYSLLTAEGVKENQSLPSTDHTMDYVFQMKSVAEEMNVPFINLTTATRDLYLSYGDEKCHNLLGDQNGSTHLSAVGATLIARLAASLLKDAGILSNYIVIPSDLSVSPAQADLGEGYKGQTLAKEISINGFGLNPSEGNVEVMGNNGLLVSLDKTTWASQLTIPYIGGTLVKSFYVKLELTKTGENAGTVTVKQNGKSIEIPVKATAMSMEGGTEVKACWRLEKNDECELTGPAVVIPESWEGMYVQKYSSPNAKTVWPEWTGYDASHKTQRNLILGDAWPEGEIDEVSTRYIQFGIQAAKGTKLNIDNISMLICGCGGNGMRCHIN
;
A
#
# COMPACT_ATOMS: atom_id res chain seq x y z
N MET A 1 -4.18 -12.45 -61.62
CA MET A 1 -3.94 -11.67 -60.38
C MET A 1 -2.44 -11.62 -60.12
N ASN A 2 -1.84 -10.45 -60.18
CA ASN A 2 -0.42 -10.23 -60.39
C ASN A 2 0.40 -10.55 -59.10
N ARG A 3 1.40 -11.41 -59.18
CA ARG A 3 2.28 -11.83 -58.06
C ARG A 3 2.93 -10.62 -57.28
N ARG A 4 2.99 -9.45 -57.90
CA ARG A 4 3.44 -8.21 -57.26
C ARG A 4 2.37 -7.61 -56.32
N PHE A 5 1.08 -7.76 -56.64
CA PHE A 5 -0.03 -7.30 -55.78
C PHE A 5 -0.16 -8.17 -54.52
N LEU A 6 0.09 -9.47 -54.63
CA LEU A 6 0.04 -10.39 -53.50
C LEU A 6 1.20 -10.15 -52.52
N LYS A 7 2.38 -9.79 -53.03
CA LYS A 7 3.54 -9.40 -52.14
C LYS A 7 3.32 -8.08 -51.45
N LEU A 8 2.68 -7.11 -52.09
CA LEU A 8 2.36 -5.82 -51.46
C LEU A 8 1.27 -5.97 -50.38
N LEU A 9 0.28 -6.85 -50.61
CA LEU A 9 -0.76 -7.15 -49.61
C LEU A 9 -0.19 -7.88 -48.39
N PHE A 10 0.79 -8.80 -48.59
CA PHE A 10 1.49 -9.46 -47.45
C PHE A 10 2.41 -8.51 -46.69
N VAL A 11 3.05 -7.56 -47.35
CA VAL A 11 3.88 -6.54 -46.67
C VAL A 11 3.00 -5.55 -45.91
N VAL A 12 1.85 -5.16 -46.42
CA VAL A 12 0.87 -4.29 -45.71
C VAL A 12 0.21 -5.05 -44.55
N MET A 13 -0.09 -6.36 -44.68
CA MET A 13 -0.55 -7.17 -43.54
C MET A 13 0.56 -7.46 -42.53
N ALA A 14 1.83 -7.56 -42.94
CA ALA A 14 2.95 -7.72 -42.00
C ALA A 14 3.30 -6.41 -41.28
N LEU A 15 3.01 -5.24 -41.86
CA LEU A 15 3.13 -3.95 -41.20
C LEU A 15 1.90 -3.56 -40.35
N CYS A 16 0.74 -4.21 -40.54
CA CYS A 16 -0.37 -4.20 -39.60
C CYS A 16 -0.21 -5.24 -38.47
N GLY A 17 0.93 -5.96 -38.45
CA GLY A 17 1.28 -6.92 -37.45
C GLY A 17 1.57 -6.26 -36.09
N MET A 18 0.68 -6.49 -35.14
CA MET A 18 0.88 -6.34 -33.70
C MET A 18 1.11 -4.92 -33.20
N LEU A 19 0.14 -4.05 -33.37
CA LEU A 19 -0.15 -3.12 -32.26
C LEU A 19 -0.57 -4.01 -31.07
N GLN A 20 0.39 -4.45 -30.27
CA GLN A 20 0.08 -4.89 -28.91
C GLN A 20 -0.61 -3.70 -28.26
N VAL A 21 -1.90 -3.78 -28.08
CA VAL A 21 -2.64 -2.78 -27.30
C VAL A 21 -2.10 -2.94 -25.87
N HIS A 22 -1.08 -2.13 -25.56
CA HIS A 22 -0.56 -2.05 -24.22
C HIS A 22 -1.69 -1.54 -23.32
N ALA A 23 -1.98 -2.28 -22.26
CA ALA A 23 -2.93 -1.81 -21.26
C ALA A 23 -2.35 -0.55 -20.59
N LEU A 24 -3.06 0.57 -20.67
CA LEU A 24 -2.63 1.85 -20.14
C LEU A 24 -2.32 1.75 -18.64
N ASN A 25 -1.18 2.28 -18.22
CA ASN A 25 -0.82 2.39 -16.82
C ASN A 25 -0.79 3.85 -16.34
N VAL A 26 -1.11 4.00 -15.06
CA VAL A 26 -0.89 5.22 -14.30
C VAL A 26 0.12 4.92 -13.18
N HIS A 27 1.31 5.48 -13.29
CA HIS A 27 2.32 5.39 -12.23
C HIS A 27 2.16 6.58 -11.30
N THR A 28 1.98 6.33 -10.00
CA THR A 28 1.93 7.39 -9.00
C THR A 28 3.24 7.39 -8.21
N ILE A 29 3.96 8.50 -8.21
CA ILE A 29 5.18 8.68 -7.43
C ILE A 29 5.02 9.78 -6.40
N GLY A 30 5.55 9.57 -5.20
CA GLY A 30 5.39 10.49 -4.10
C GLY A 30 5.94 9.95 -2.78
N ASP A 31 5.46 10.52 -1.69
CA ASP A 31 5.92 10.26 -0.34
C ASP A 31 5.01 9.29 0.46
N SER A 32 5.10 9.36 1.80
CA SER A 32 4.29 8.56 2.73
C SER A 32 2.79 8.73 2.56
N THR A 33 2.33 9.90 2.11
CA THR A 33 0.90 10.18 1.93
C THR A 33 0.28 9.46 0.73
N MET A 34 1.12 8.88 -0.14
CA MET A 34 0.72 8.06 -1.28
C MET A 34 1.03 6.57 -1.11
N GLN A 35 1.99 6.19 -0.26
CA GLN A 35 2.50 4.83 -0.15
C GLN A 35 1.40 3.80 0.14
N THR A 36 1.58 2.59 -0.39
CA THR A 36 0.81 1.42 0.05
C THR A 36 1.39 0.88 1.34
N TYR A 37 0.58 0.81 2.38
CA TYR A 37 0.93 0.28 3.69
C TYR A 37 0.31 -1.09 3.90
N ASP A 38 0.95 -1.91 4.72
CA ASP A 38 0.41 -3.17 5.19
C ASP A 38 -0.71 -2.88 6.21
N GLU A 39 -1.93 -3.27 5.85
CA GLU A 39 -3.13 -3.00 6.64
C GLU A 39 -3.17 -3.76 7.97
N SER A 40 -2.40 -4.84 8.08
CA SER A 40 -2.28 -5.62 9.32
C SER A 40 -1.34 -4.99 10.35
N SER A 41 -0.43 -4.13 9.93
CA SER A 41 0.64 -3.59 10.77
C SER A 41 0.45 -2.15 11.21
N THR A 42 -0.38 -1.37 10.51
CA THR A 42 -0.61 0.05 10.82
C THR A 42 -1.98 0.54 10.36
N ASN A 43 -2.50 1.57 11.03
CA ASN A 43 -3.71 2.29 10.61
C ASN A 43 -3.43 3.36 9.53
N THR A 44 -2.16 3.66 9.27
CA THR A 44 -1.75 4.63 8.24
C THR A 44 -2.04 4.09 6.84
N ARG A 45 -2.58 4.95 5.97
CA ARG A 45 -2.84 4.66 4.55
C ARG A 45 -2.37 5.83 3.68
N GLY A 46 -1.83 5.51 2.51
CA GLY A 46 -1.63 6.51 1.47
C GLY A 46 -2.84 6.57 0.53
N TRP A 47 -3.18 7.76 0.04
CA TRP A 47 -4.36 7.90 -0.83
C TRP A 47 -4.21 7.12 -2.15
N ALA A 48 -3.00 6.99 -2.69
CA ALA A 48 -2.77 6.22 -3.91
C ALA A 48 -2.94 4.70 -3.73
N GLN A 49 -2.96 4.18 -2.48
CA GLN A 49 -3.29 2.79 -2.17
C GLN A 49 -4.73 2.44 -2.60
N TYR A 50 -5.65 3.39 -2.51
CA TYR A 50 -7.05 3.21 -2.87
C TYR A 50 -7.42 3.81 -4.23
N PHE A 51 -6.46 4.28 -5.01
CA PHE A 51 -6.72 5.04 -6.22
C PHE A 51 -7.26 4.19 -7.38
N GLN A 52 -6.81 2.92 -7.49
CA GLN A 52 -7.27 1.99 -8.53
C GLN A 52 -8.80 1.82 -8.58
N GLN A 53 -9.48 1.91 -7.46
CA GLN A 53 -10.94 1.69 -7.41
C GLN A 53 -11.76 2.73 -8.19
N PHE A 54 -11.16 3.84 -8.55
CA PHE A 54 -11.79 4.92 -9.33
C PHE A 54 -11.48 4.83 -10.83
N PHE A 55 -10.86 3.73 -11.28
CA PHE A 55 -10.50 3.54 -12.68
C PHE A 55 -10.98 2.21 -13.23
N THR A 56 -11.34 2.21 -14.52
CA THR A 56 -11.67 1.02 -15.29
C THR A 56 -10.84 1.01 -16.58
N GLY A 57 -10.41 -0.18 -17.01
CA GLY A 57 -9.68 -0.33 -18.28
C GLY A 57 -8.22 0.17 -18.27
N LEU A 58 -7.67 0.47 -17.09
CA LEU A 58 -6.26 0.78 -16.89
C LEU A 58 -5.76 0.24 -15.54
N THR A 59 -4.44 0.23 -15.35
CA THR A 59 -3.81 -0.19 -14.08
C THR A 59 -3.13 0.99 -13.40
N VAL A 60 -3.38 1.17 -12.10
CA VAL A 60 -2.67 2.13 -11.24
C VAL A 60 -1.52 1.42 -10.53
N ASN A 61 -0.30 1.84 -10.82
CA ASN A 61 0.92 1.35 -10.20
C ASN A 61 1.40 2.36 -9.14
N ASN A 62 1.02 2.14 -7.89
CA ASN A 62 1.44 3.01 -6.79
C ASN A 62 2.92 2.77 -6.43
N ARG A 63 3.73 3.83 -6.54
CA ARG A 63 5.17 3.85 -6.24
C ARG A 63 5.51 4.86 -5.15
N GLY A 64 4.53 5.35 -4.40
CA GLY A 64 4.76 6.20 -3.24
C GLY A 64 5.71 5.55 -2.23
N LYS A 65 6.61 6.34 -1.65
CA LYS A 65 7.63 5.85 -0.71
C LYS A 65 7.72 6.74 0.52
N ALA A 66 7.47 6.17 1.69
CA ALA A 66 7.55 6.90 2.95
C ALA A 66 8.92 7.57 3.14
N GLY A 67 8.88 8.83 3.56
CA GLY A 67 10.06 9.62 3.79
C GLY A 67 10.73 10.18 2.53
N ALA A 68 10.24 9.90 1.33
CA ALA A 68 10.83 10.43 0.11
C ALA A 68 10.50 11.91 -0.09
N SER A 69 11.48 12.69 -0.53
CA SER A 69 11.33 14.01 -1.14
C SER A 69 11.49 13.93 -2.65
N SER A 70 11.20 15.02 -3.36
CA SER A 70 11.47 15.10 -4.81
C SER A 70 12.93 14.76 -5.14
N LYS A 71 13.86 15.23 -4.31
CA LYS A 71 15.30 14.98 -4.44
C LYS A 71 15.68 13.54 -4.12
N SER A 72 15.27 13.01 -2.98
CA SER A 72 15.67 11.67 -2.56
C SER A 72 15.08 10.58 -3.44
N PHE A 73 13.81 10.69 -3.83
CA PHE A 73 13.19 9.74 -4.75
C PHE A 73 13.87 9.70 -6.12
N TYR A 74 14.39 10.84 -6.58
CA TYR A 74 15.14 10.91 -7.83
C TYR A 74 16.53 10.30 -7.71
N LYS A 75 17.26 10.64 -6.63
CA LYS A 75 18.66 10.23 -6.43
C LYS A 75 18.82 8.75 -6.06
N GLU A 76 17.87 8.19 -5.31
CA GLU A 76 17.95 6.79 -4.90
C GLU A 76 17.61 5.85 -6.06
N ALA A 77 18.61 5.06 -6.49
CA ALA A 77 18.51 4.22 -7.69
C ALA A 77 17.35 3.19 -7.64
N ALA A 78 16.94 2.78 -6.43
CA ALA A 78 15.82 1.85 -6.24
C ALA A 78 14.44 2.45 -6.55
N PHE A 79 14.31 3.79 -6.62
CA PHE A 79 13.01 4.44 -6.76
C PHE A 79 12.74 4.90 -8.19
N TRP A 80 13.11 6.11 -8.58
CA TRP A 80 12.78 6.65 -9.90
C TRP A 80 13.28 5.80 -11.06
N GLN A 81 14.51 5.28 -10.99
CA GLN A 81 15.06 4.42 -12.04
C GLN A 81 14.27 3.11 -12.20
N SER A 82 13.73 2.58 -11.10
CA SER A 82 12.90 1.37 -11.13
C SER A 82 11.52 1.65 -11.75
N VAL A 83 10.94 2.82 -11.51
CA VAL A 83 9.69 3.25 -12.15
C VAL A 83 9.88 3.38 -13.66
N LYS A 84 10.93 4.08 -14.11
CA LYS A 84 11.23 4.27 -15.54
C LYS A 84 11.35 2.96 -16.33
N LYS A 85 11.90 1.92 -15.72
CA LYS A 85 12.02 0.59 -16.36
C LYS A 85 10.67 -0.09 -16.67
N GLN A 86 9.60 0.36 -16.03
CA GLN A 86 8.26 -0.23 -16.17
C GLN A 86 7.32 0.63 -17.01
N MET A 87 7.72 1.87 -17.28
CA MET A 87 6.93 2.81 -18.08
C MET A 87 6.92 2.41 -19.56
N GLN A 88 5.79 2.56 -20.20
CA GLN A 88 5.60 2.35 -21.63
C GLN A 88 5.05 3.64 -22.28
N PRO A 89 5.36 3.90 -23.55
CA PRO A 89 4.80 5.06 -24.25
C PRO A 89 3.27 5.11 -24.14
N GLY A 90 2.74 6.29 -23.78
CA GLY A 90 1.33 6.52 -23.52
C GLY A 90 0.93 6.47 -22.05
N ASP A 91 1.72 5.83 -21.17
CA ASP A 91 1.45 5.79 -19.73
C ASP A 91 1.43 7.19 -19.11
N TYR A 92 0.77 7.32 -17.98
CA TYR A 92 0.73 8.55 -17.19
C TYR A 92 1.60 8.42 -15.94
N VAL A 93 2.25 9.53 -15.55
CA VAL A 93 2.99 9.63 -14.29
C VAL A 93 2.44 10.80 -13.47
N LEU A 94 1.82 10.48 -12.34
CA LEU A 94 1.35 11.46 -11.36
C LEU A 94 2.45 11.70 -10.33
N ILE A 95 2.92 12.93 -10.22
CA ILE A 95 4.11 13.33 -9.45
C ILE A 95 3.67 14.21 -8.29
N GLN A 96 3.81 13.70 -7.04
CA GLN A 96 3.46 14.43 -5.82
C GLN A 96 4.62 14.40 -4.81
N PHE A 97 5.19 15.55 -4.49
CA PHE A 97 6.19 15.71 -3.42
C PHE A 97 5.99 17.04 -2.70
N SER A 98 6.53 17.18 -1.52
CA SER A 98 6.77 18.38 -0.70
C SER A 98 6.98 18.04 0.76
N HIS A 99 6.20 17.12 1.37
CA HIS A 99 6.21 16.84 2.80
C HIS A 99 7.62 16.59 3.37
N ASN A 100 8.51 15.97 2.59
CA ASN A 100 9.90 15.72 3.01
C ASN A 100 10.90 16.69 2.40
N ASP A 101 10.50 17.45 1.40
CA ASP A 101 11.27 18.56 0.83
C ASP A 101 11.44 19.70 1.86
N GLU A 102 10.48 19.85 2.77
CA GLU A 102 10.44 20.87 3.81
C GLU A 102 11.37 20.59 5.01
N LYS A 103 12.08 19.46 5.05
CA LYS A 103 12.84 18.98 6.23
C LYS A 103 13.92 19.93 6.75
N THR A 104 14.37 20.86 5.94
CA THR A 104 15.36 21.88 6.30
C THR A 104 14.75 23.30 6.27
N ASN A 105 13.42 23.41 6.48
CA ASN A 105 12.71 24.70 6.50
C ASN A 105 12.92 25.55 5.25
N GLY A 106 12.99 24.91 4.07
CA GLY A 106 13.13 25.61 2.78
C GLY A 106 14.56 25.80 2.29
N MET A 107 15.56 25.25 2.99
CA MET A 107 16.94 25.20 2.52
C MET A 107 17.24 23.87 1.78
N ASP A 108 18.20 23.88 0.87
CA ASP A 108 18.74 22.64 0.31
C ASP A 108 19.61 21.90 1.32
N GLY A 109 19.33 20.62 1.55
CA GLY A 109 20.02 19.82 2.56
C GLY A 109 21.49 19.56 2.24
N ASP A 110 21.85 19.39 0.94
CA ASP A 110 23.25 19.17 0.56
C ASP A 110 24.06 20.47 0.71
N GLU A 111 23.50 21.61 0.32
CA GLU A 111 24.14 22.92 0.49
C GLU A 111 24.30 23.28 1.96
N LEU A 112 23.26 23.03 2.77
CA LEU A 112 23.31 23.27 4.22
C LEU A 112 24.37 22.38 4.91
N LYS A 113 24.45 21.11 4.53
CA LYS A 113 25.46 20.19 5.04
C LYS A 113 26.87 20.63 4.64
N ALA A 114 27.05 21.06 3.39
CA ALA A 114 28.34 21.58 2.91
C ALA A 114 28.76 22.83 3.68
N TYR A 115 27.81 23.74 3.96
CA TYR A 115 28.06 24.91 4.78
C TYR A 115 28.54 24.54 6.19
N TYR A 116 27.83 23.65 6.91
CA TYR A 116 28.24 23.26 8.27
C TYR A 116 29.60 22.55 8.28
N ASN A 117 29.93 21.75 7.30
CA ASN A 117 31.27 21.17 7.17
C ASN A 117 32.34 22.25 6.98
N LYS A 118 32.04 23.28 6.16
CA LYS A 118 32.98 24.39 5.89
C LYS A 118 33.25 25.23 7.15
N VAL A 119 32.26 25.45 7.99
CA VAL A 119 32.43 26.23 9.23
C VAL A 119 32.87 25.37 10.42
N GLY A 120 33.14 24.07 10.22
CA GLY A 120 33.62 23.15 11.24
C GLY A 120 32.59 22.62 12.22
N ASP A 121 31.30 22.86 11.98
CA ASP A 121 30.20 22.28 12.79
C ASP A 121 29.80 20.90 12.27
N THR A 122 30.63 19.89 12.58
CA THR A 122 30.43 18.52 12.14
C THR A 122 29.16 17.87 12.69
N ASN A 123 28.70 18.32 13.88
CA ASN A 123 27.46 17.81 14.50
C ASN A 123 26.22 18.26 13.71
N LYS A 124 26.12 19.54 13.38
CA LYS A 124 25.02 20.04 12.54
C LYS A 124 25.09 19.48 11.12
N ALA A 125 26.31 19.33 10.56
CA ALA A 125 26.47 18.67 9.25
C ALA A 125 25.94 17.24 9.25
N ALA A 126 26.23 16.46 10.30
CA ALA A 126 25.75 15.08 10.43
C ALA A 126 24.21 15.01 10.67
N ALA A 127 23.64 16.00 11.34
CA ALA A 127 22.21 16.09 11.61
C ALA A 127 21.39 16.68 10.46
N THR A 128 22.04 17.24 9.43
CA THR A 128 21.34 17.86 8.30
C THR A 128 20.63 16.83 7.43
N ASP A 129 19.34 17.04 7.23
CA ASP A 129 18.52 16.15 6.40
C ASP A 129 18.76 16.43 4.90
N TYR A 130 19.39 15.49 4.21
CA TYR A 130 19.70 15.59 2.78
C TYR A 130 18.47 15.70 1.88
N ARG A 131 17.27 15.33 2.39
CA ARG A 131 16.02 15.36 1.64
C ARG A 131 15.49 16.77 1.39
N GLY A 132 15.89 17.73 2.23
CA GLY A 132 15.48 19.12 2.12
C GLY A 132 15.80 19.73 0.76
N THR A 133 14.88 20.51 0.24
CA THR A 133 15.03 21.27 -1.02
C THR A 133 14.66 22.73 -0.79
N THR A 134 15.16 23.61 -1.63
CA THR A 134 14.73 25.01 -1.69
C THR A 134 13.53 25.11 -2.63
N PRO A 135 12.36 25.66 -2.20
CA PRO A 135 11.15 25.69 -3.01
C PRO A 135 11.34 26.33 -4.39
N PHE A 136 11.97 27.50 -4.44
CA PHE A 136 12.23 28.25 -5.67
C PHE A 136 13.46 27.74 -6.48
N GLY A 137 14.24 26.81 -5.93
CA GLY A 137 15.48 26.28 -6.50
C GLY A 137 15.40 24.78 -6.76
N THR A 138 16.09 23.98 -5.91
CA THR A 138 16.28 22.53 -6.13
C THR A 138 14.98 21.71 -6.21
N TYR A 139 13.90 22.14 -5.55
CA TYR A 139 12.59 21.51 -5.71
C TYR A 139 12.11 21.60 -7.18
N LYS A 140 12.13 22.81 -7.76
CA LYS A 140 11.74 23.03 -9.16
C LYS A 140 12.63 22.23 -10.12
N GLU A 141 13.93 22.15 -9.84
CA GLU A 141 14.89 21.39 -10.66
C GLU A 141 14.51 19.91 -10.74
N TYR A 142 14.19 19.28 -9.59
CA TYR A 142 13.79 17.88 -9.59
C TYR A 142 12.44 17.66 -10.28
N LEU A 143 11.47 18.56 -10.11
CA LEU A 143 10.20 18.47 -10.82
C LEU A 143 10.44 18.53 -12.35
N ARG A 144 11.29 19.44 -12.85
CA ARG A 144 11.63 19.50 -14.28
C ARG A 144 12.24 18.19 -14.77
N LYS A 145 13.19 17.62 -14.04
CA LYS A 145 13.79 16.32 -14.38
C LYS A 145 12.77 15.20 -14.51
N TYR A 146 11.82 15.10 -13.58
CA TYR A 146 10.75 14.11 -13.69
C TYR A 146 9.90 14.31 -14.94
N VAL A 147 9.53 15.55 -15.25
CA VAL A 147 8.74 15.90 -16.45
C VAL A 147 9.51 15.56 -17.73
N GLU A 148 10.76 15.98 -17.83
CA GLU A 148 11.62 15.75 -19.00
C GLU A 148 11.84 14.25 -19.25
N GLU A 149 12.20 13.52 -18.22
CA GLU A 149 12.48 12.08 -18.35
C GLU A 149 11.20 11.27 -18.62
N THR A 150 10.05 11.68 -18.05
CA THR A 150 8.75 11.09 -18.37
C THR A 150 8.41 11.28 -19.85
N ARG A 151 8.57 12.49 -20.36
CA ARG A 151 8.33 12.80 -21.79
C ARG A 151 9.30 12.09 -22.72
N ALA A 152 10.57 11.98 -22.32
CA ALA A 152 11.58 11.27 -23.10
C ALA A 152 11.24 9.77 -23.30
N LEU A 153 10.44 9.19 -22.41
CA LEU A 153 9.90 7.83 -22.51
C LEU A 153 8.56 7.74 -23.25
N GLY A 154 8.09 8.86 -23.83
CA GLY A 154 6.78 8.91 -24.51
C GLY A 154 5.59 8.87 -23.57
N CYS A 155 5.79 9.14 -22.26
CA CYS A 155 4.77 9.13 -21.23
C CYS A 155 4.24 10.53 -20.92
N ASN A 156 3.11 10.61 -20.21
CA ASN A 156 2.38 11.83 -19.91
C ASN A 156 2.59 12.24 -18.44
N PRO A 157 3.41 13.24 -18.12
CA PRO A 157 3.56 13.72 -16.76
C PRO A 157 2.37 14.58 -16.33
N VAL A 158 1.97 14.44 -15.04
CA VAL A 158 0.97 15.28 -14.37
C VAL A 158 1.55 15.69 -13.02
N LEU A 159 1.65 16.99 -12.76
CA LEU A 159 2.05 17.49 -11.46
C LEU A 159 0.84 17.58 -10.54
N VAL A 160 0.92 16.93 -9.38
CA VAL A 160 -0.13 16.88 -8.39
C VAL A 160 0.38 17.55 -7.11
N ALA A 161 -0.22 18.67 -6.73
CA ALA A 161 0.12 19.31 -5.46
C ALA A 161 -0.08 18.35 -4.30
N PRO A 162 0.81 18.37 -3.28
CA PRO A 162 0.71 17.47 -2.13
C PRO A 162 -0.60 17.67 -1.38
N ILE A 163 -1.04 16.64 -0.65
CA ILE A 163 -2.21 16.81 0.22
C ILE A 163 -1.88 17.80 1.35
N CYS A 164 -2.86 18.58 1.76
CA CYS A 164 -2.74 19.48 2.91
C CYS A 164 -2.45 18.69 4.20
N ARG A 165 -1.69 19.28 5.16
CA ARG A 165 -1.63 18.77 6.53
C ARG A 165 -2.79 19.32 7.36
N MET A 166 -3.26 18.52 8.31
CA MET A 166 -4.31 18.92 9.25
C MET A 166 -3.80 19.87 10.33
N TYR A 167 -3.08 20.96 9.94
CA TYR A 167 -2.54 21.97 10.84
C TYR A 167 -3.56 23.07 11.10
N PHE A 168 -4.63 22.71 11.81
CA PHE A 168 -5.70 23.64 12.14
C PHE A 168 -5.22 24.80 13.03
N SER A 169 -5.86 25.95 12.79
CA SER A 169 -5.77 27.17 13.61
C SER A 169 -7.14 27.82 13.63
N GLY A 170 -7.97 27.46 14.62
CA GLY A 170 -9.39 27.78 14.61
C GLY A 170 -10.08 27.15 13.38
N ASN A 171 -10.80 27.96 12.63
CA ASN A 171 -11.52 27.54 11.42
C ASN A 171 -10.68 27.64 10.13
N SER A 172 -9.36 27.66 10.25
CA SER A 172 -8.44 27.72 9.11
C SER A 172 -7.32 26.68 9.24
N ILE A 173 -6.57 26.46 8.16
CA ILE A 173 -5.34 25.68 8.17
C ILE A 173 -4.17 26.62 7.94
N ARG A 174 -3.12 26.53 8.76
CA ARG A 174 -1.91 27.35 8.68
C ARG A 174 -1.25 27.25 7.32
N ARG A 175 -0.46 28.27 6.93
CA ARG A 175 0.32 28.28 5.68
C ARG A 175 1.21 27.03 5.56
N SER A 176 1.94 26.68 6.63
CA SER A 176 2.80 25.49 6.68
C SER A 176 2.02 24.16 6.52
N GLY A 177 0.75 24.12 6.88
CA GLY A 177 -0.13 22.99 6.57
C GLY A 177 -0.47 22.88 5.08
N GLN A 178 -0.38 23.98 4.35
CA GLN A 178 -0.61 24.09 2.91
C GLN A 178 0.70 24.08 2.10
N HIS A 179 1.81 23.67 2.71
CA HIS A 179 3.16 23.63 2.12
C HIS A 179 3.75 25.00 1.72
N ASP A 180 3.22 26.06 2.32
CA ASP A 180 3.75 27.41 2.22
C ASP A 180 4.50 27.72 3.52
N LEU A 181 5.83 27.71 3.44
CA LEU A 181 6.71 28.01 4.59
C LEU A 181 6.89 29.52 4.82
N GLY A 182 6.18 30.36 4.09
CA GLY A 182 6.39 31.81 4.15
C GLY A 182 6.08 32.44 5.51
N ASP A 183 5.40 31.76 6.42
CA ASP A 183 5.20 32.22 7.81
C ASP A 183 6.42 31.93 8.73
N LYS A 184 7.20 30.87 8.41
CA LYS A 184 8.40 30.49 9.15
C LYS A 184 9.31 29.62 8.29
N TYR A 185 10.40 30.19 7.80
CA TYR A 185 11.39 29.46 7.01
C TYR A 185 12.82 29.78 7.47
N SER A 186 13.80 29.06 6.96
CA SER A 186 15.22 29.34 7.11
C SER A 186 15.89 29.58 5.76
N LEU A 187 16.95 30.39 5.74
CA LEU A 187 17.67 30.76 4.53
C LEU A 187 19.17 30.62 4.76
N LEU A 188 19.85 29.92 3.86
CA LEU A 188 21.30 29.90 3.80
C LEU A 188 21.79 31.08 2.97
N THR A 189 22.57 31.97 3.58
CA THR A 189 23.17 33.13 2.93
C THR A 189 24.71 33.06 2.99
N ALA A 190 25.40 34.00 2.36
CA ALA A 190 26.85 34.09 2.45
C ALA A 190 27.35 34.31 3.89
N GLU A 191 26.56 34.98 4.73
CA GLU A 191 26.84 35.27 6.14
C GLU A 191 26.48 34.12 7.07
N GLY A 192 25.75 33.12 6.59
CA GLY A 192 25.33 31.96 7.36
C GLY A 192 23.84 31.66 7.28
N VAL A 193 23.34 30.85 8.23
CA VAL A 193 21.95 30.46 8.30
C VAL A 193 21.13 31.52 9.03
N LYS A 194 20.14 32.08 8.36
CA LYS A 194 19.11 32.95 8.94
C LYS A 194 17.87 32.14 9.23
N GLU A 195 17.57 31.91 10.49
CA GLU A 195 16.41 31.12 10.94
C GLU A 195 15.20 32.01 11.19
N ASN A 196 14.00 31.38 11.22
CA ASN A 196 12.74 31.99 11.59
C ASN A 196 12.40 33.28 10.78
N GLN A 197 12.73 33.28 9.51
CA GLN A 197 12.32 34.33 8.60
C GLN A 197 10.83 34.21 8.27
N SER A 198 10.21 35.31 7.85
CA SER A 198 8.82 35.33 7.40
C SER A 198 8.64 36.24 6.17
N LEU A 199 7.69 35.89 5.35
CA LEU A 199 7.30 36.61 4.14
C LEU A 199 5.82 37.04 4.23
N PRO A 200 5.43 38.16 3.60
CA PRO A 200 4.02 38.49 3.41
C PRO A 200 3.26 37.34 2.74
N SER A 201 1.97 37.23 2.97
CA SER A 201 1.12 36.20 2.34
C SER A 201 1.02 36.31 0.83
N THR A 202 1.42 37.43 0.25
CA THR A 202 1.48 37.67 -1.19
C THR A 202 2.80 37.24 -1.83
N ASP A 203 3.80 36.93 -1.01
CA ASP A 203 5.09 36.41 -1.49
C ASP A 203 5.09 34.89 -1.41
N HIS A 204 5.11 34.23 -2.57
CA HIS A 204 5.06 32.79 -2.73
C HIS A 204 6.43 32.15 -2.98
N THR A 205 7.53 32.87 -2.67
CA THR A 205 8.90 32.32 -2.87
C THR A 205 9.08 31.03 -2.10
N MET A 206 8.55 30.91 -0.88
CA MET A 206 8.69 29.77 -0.01
C MET A 206 7.48 28.82 -0.04
N ASP A 207 6.62 28.93 -1.04
CA ASP A 207 5.41 28.11 -1.24
C ASP A 207 5.68 27.01 -2.26
N TYR A 208 5.84 25.77 -1.79
CA TYR A 208 6.10 24.60 -2.64
C TYR A 208 4.99 24.34 -3.67
N VAL A 209 3.74 24.60 -3.32
CA VAL A 209 2.59 24.39 -4.24
C VAL A 209 2.61 25.41 -5.36
N PHE A 210 2.87 26.68 -5.03
CA PHE A 210 3.04 27.73 -6.02
C PHE A 210 4.22 27.45 -6.96
N GLN A 211 5.35 26.99 -6.40
CA GLN A 211 6.53 26.66 -7.18
C GLN A 211 6.30 25.44 -8.08
N MET A 212 5.55 24.43 -7.64
CA MET A 212 5.15 23.31 -8.49
C MET A 212 4.24 23.80 -9.64
N LYS A 213 3.25 24.64 -9.34
CA LYS A 213 2.39 25.24 -10.36
C LYS A 213 3.20 26.04 -11.38
N SER A 214 4.20 26.82 -10.94
CA SER A 214 5.06 27.58 -11.85
C SER A 214 5.87 26.68 -12.81
N VAL A 215 6.31 25.50 -12.35
CA VAL A 215 6.96 24.49 -13.22
C VAL A 215 5.95 23.90 -14.20
N ALA A 216 4.72 23.64 -13.76
CA ALA A 216 3.67 23.13 -14.63
C ALA A 216 3.36 24.10 -15.78
N GLU A 217 3.25 25.39 -15.46
CA GLU A 217 3.02 26.48 -16.46
C GLU A 217 4.23 26.61 -17.39
N GLU A 218 5.46 26.67 -16.86
CA GLU A 218 6.71 26.77 -17.60
C GLU A 218 6.87 25.64 -18.62
N MET A 219 6.57 24.41 -18.18
CA MET A 219 6.79 23.20 -18.99
C MET A 219 5.54 22.77 -19.77
N ASN A 220 4.44 23.50 -19.66
CA ASN A 220 3.14 23.14 -20.24
C ASN A 220 2.71 21.69 -19.86
N VAL A 221 2.66 21.43 -18.56
CA VAL A 221 2.26 20.15 -17.95
C VAL A 221 0.97 20.33 -17.17
N PRO A 222 0.01 19.41 -17.22
CA PRO A 222 -1.16 19.47 -16.37
C PRO A 222 -0.80 19.59 -14.88
N PHE A 223 -1.53 20.43 -14.16
CA PHE A 223 -1.39 20.64 -12.72
C PHE A 223 -2.72 20.40 -12.00
N ILE A 224 -2.69 19.56 -10.98
CA ILE A 224 -3.85 19.26 -10.12
C ILE A 224 -3.57 19.82 -8.73
N ASN A 225 -4.37 20.81 -8.30
CA ASN A 225 -4.22 21.44 -6.98
C ASN A 225 -4.92 20.62 -5.89
N LEU A 226 -4.32 19.50 -5.51
CA LEU A 226 -4.85 18.62 -4.46
C LEU A 226 -4.70 19.25 -3.07
N THR A 227 -3.74 20.16 -2.85
CA THR A 227 -3.59 20.89 -1.59
C THR A 227 -4.81 21.70 -1.25
N THR A 228 -5.28 22.54 -2.19
CA THR A 228 -6.50 23.35 -1.98
C THR A 228 -7.72 22.46 -1.76
N ALA A 229 -7.88 21.42 -2.59
CA ALA A 229 -9.04 20.53 -2.49
C ALA A 229 -9.07 19.76 -1.17
N THR A 230 -7.91 19.28 -0.67
CA THR A 230 -7.83 18.59 0.63
C THR A 230 -7.95 19.56 1.80
N ARG A 231 -7.44 20.79 1.70
CA ARG A 231 -7.72 21.84 2.68
C ARG A 231 -9.22 22.06 2.86
N ASP A 232 -9.94 22.23 1.76
CA ASP A 232 -11.38 22.49 1.78
C ASP A 232 -12.16 21.27 2.32
N LEU A 233 -11.73 20.06 1.97
CA LEU A 233 -12.25 18.83 2.56
C LEU A 233 -12.05 18.82 4.08
N TYR A 234 -10.86 19.09 4.57
CA TYR A 234 -10.55 19.09 6.00
C TYR A 234 -11.36 20.15 6.75
N LEU A 235 -11.46 21.35 6.22
CA LEU A 235 -12.29 22.41 6.80
C LEU A 235 -13.77 22.03 6.88
N SER A 236 -14.29 21.28 5.92
CA SER A 236 -15.68 20.82 5.92
C SER A 236 -15.97 19.80 7.04
N TYR A 237 -14.96 19.04 7.48
CA TYR A 237 -15.06 18.11 8.60
C TYR A 237 -14.81 18.81 9.95
N GLY A 238 -14.01 19.88 9.98
CA GLY A 238 -13.53 20.53 11.18
C GLY A 238 -12.41 19.74 11.89
N ASP A 239 -11.73 20.37 12.81
CA ASP A 239 -10.49 19.88 13.44
C ASP A 239 -10.65 18.47 14.04
N GLU A 240 -11.58 18.33 15.00
CA GLU A 240 -11.78 17.07 15.74
C GLU A 240 -12.17 15.91 14.82
N LYS A 241 -13.18 16.08 13.96
CA LYS A 241 -13.62 15.02 13.05
C LYS A 241 -12.56 14.68 12.01
N CYS A 242 -11.82 15.70 11.53
CA CYS A 242 -10.76 15.49 10.57
C CYS A 242 -9.67 14.57 11.15
N HIS A 243 -9.17 14.86 12.35
CA HIS A 243 -8.15 14.03 12.99
C HIS A 243 -8.68 12.63 13.35
N ASN A 244 -9.90 12.54 13.88
CA ASN A 244 -10.44 11.26 14.36
C ASN A 244 -10.92 10.33 13.24
N LEU A 245 -11.38 10.87 12.12
CA LEU A 245 -11.95 10.09 11.02
C LEU A 245 -11.04 9.99 9.80
N LEU A 246 -10.44 11.11 9.37
CA LEU A 246 -9.60 11.16 8.17
C LEU A 246 -8.13 10.91 8.46
N GLY A 247 -7.64 11.33 9.64
CA GLY A 247 -6.28 11.09 10.11
C GLY A 247 -6.07 9.66 10.62
N ASP A 248 -4.81 9.22 10.67
CA ASP A 248 -4.39 7.92 11.21
C ASP A 248 -4.23 7.90 12.73
N GLN A 249 -4.58 9.01 13.40
CA GLN A 249 -4.46 9.27 14.84
C GLN A 249 -3.00 9.36 15.37
N ASN A 250 -2.00 9.32 14.49
CA ASN A 250 -0.58 9.44 14.83
C ASN A 250 0.01 10.82 14.50
N GLY A 251 -0.83 11.83 14.34
CA GLY A 251 -0.39 13.20 14.01
C GLY A 251 -1.34 13.89 13.04
N SER A 252 -0.82 14.88 12.32
CA SER A 252 -1.63 15.75 11.48
C SER A 252 -1.28 15.66 9.98
N THR A 253 -0.60 14.58 9.57
CA THR A 253 -0.12 14.43 8.19
C THR A 253 -0.67 13.18 7.51
N HIS A 254 -0.68 12.04 8.22
CA HIS A 254 -1.02 10.77 7.64
C HIS A 254 -2.52 10.46 7.76
N LEU A 255 -3.00 9.59 6.90
CA LEU A 255 -4.41 9.31 6.69
C LEU A 255 -4.82 7.94 7.23
N SER A 256 -6.08 7.86 7.68
CA SER A 256 -6.80 6.60 7.86
C SER A 256 -7.25 6.03 6.50
N ALA A 257 -7.84 4.84 6.50
CA ALA A 257 -8.46 4.27 5.30
C ALA A 257 -9.60 5.17 4.76
N VAL A 258 -10.38 5.78 5.65
CA VAL A 258 -11.45 6.73 5.27
C VAL A 258 -10.87 7.96 4.59
N GLY A 259 -9.87 8.60 5.23
CA GLY A 259 -9.23 9.79 4.67
C GLY A 259 -8.54 9.51 3.33
N ALA A 260 -7.79 8.41 3.25
CA ALA A 260 -7.10 7.99 2.03
C ALA A 260 -8.07 7.73 0.86
N THR A 261 -9.21 7.07 1.13
CA THR A 261 -10.22 6.81 0.09
C THR A 261 -10.91 8.08 -0.37
N LEU A 262 -11.27 8.99 0.54
CA LEU A 262 -11.89 10.27 0.19
C LEU A 262 -10.94 11.13 -0.66
N ILE A 263 -9.65 11.14 -0.33
CA ILE A 263 -8.66 11.90 -1.08
C ILE A 263 -8.37 11.25 -2.44
N ALA A 264 -8.31 9.91 -2.51
CA ALA A 264 -8.21 9.21 -3.79
C ALA A 264 -9.39 9.54 -4.72
N ARG A 265 -10.61 9.54 -4.19
CA ARG A 265 -11.82 9.96 -4.92
C ARG A 265 -11.73 11.42 -5.38
N LEU A 266 -11.26 12.31 -4.51
CA LEU A 266 -11.08 13.72 -4.81
C LEU A 266 -10.05 13.93 -5.93
N ALA A 267 -8.90 13.26 -5.85
CA ALA A 267 -7.87 13.30 -6.89
C ALA A 267 -8.39 12.78 -8.23
N ALA A 268 -9.14 11.67 -8.24
CA ALA A 268 -9.78 11.16 -9.46
C ALA A 268 -10.81 12.13 -10.04
N SER A 269 -11.62 12.78 -9.20
CA SER A 269 -12.57 13.81 -9.65
C SER A 269 -11.86 14.99 -10.31
N LEU A 270 -10.81 15.52 -9.69
CA LEU A 270 -10.03 16.64 -10.23
C LEU A 270 -9.35 16.28 -11.56
N LEU A 271 -8.82 15.06 -11.71
CA LEU A 271 -8.28 14.60 -13.00
C LEU A 271 -9.37 14.54 -14.07
N LYS A 272 -10.55 14.00 -13.72
CA LYS A 272 -11.69 13.92 -14.64
C LYS A 272 -12.15 15.31 -15.10
N ASP A 273 -12.27 16.25 -14.18
CA ASP A 273 -12.67 17.64 -14.45
C ASP A 273 -11.63 18.37 -15.32
N ALA A 274 -10.35 18.05 -15.17
CA ALA A 274 -9.25 18.52 -16.00
C ALA A 274 -9.18 17.83 -17.38
N GLY A 275 -10.07 16.89 -17.71
CA GLY A 275 -10.04 16.14 -18.97
C GLY A 275 -8.96 15.06 -19.04
N ILE A 276 -8.27 14.78 -17.93
CA ILE A 276 -7.18 13.82 -17.85
C ILE A 276 -7.74 12.44 -17.49
N LEU A 277 -7.50 11.43 -18.33
CA LEU A 277 -7.97 10.05 -18.12
C LEU A 277 -9.51 9.94 -17.96
N SER A 278 -10.28 10.93 -18.39
CA SER A 278 -11.73 11.05 -18.14
C SER A 278 -12.53 9.82 -18.58
N ASN A 279 -12.12 9.16 -19.66
CA ASN A 279 -12.78 7.97 -20.19
C ASN A 279 -12.56 6.71 -19.32
N TYR A 280 -11.58 6.76 -18.43
CA TYR A 280 -11.22 5.64 -17.54
C TYR A 280 -11.70 5.89 -16.11
N ILE A 281 -12.08 7.13 -15.76
CA ILE A 281 -12.44 7.50 -14.39
C ILE A 281 -13.93 7.29 -14.14
N VAL A 282 -14.21 6.44 -13.15
CA VAL A 282 -15.55 6.20 -12.62
C VAL A 282 -15.59 6.69 -11.17
N ILE A 283 -16.40 7.72 -10.92
CA ILE A 283 -16.61 8.24 -9.56
C ILE A 283 -17.93 7.65 -9.05
N PRO A 284 -17.89 6.68 -8.13
CA PRO A 284 -19.10 6.12 -7.56
C PRO A 284 -19.87 7.19 -6.77
N SER A 285 -21.18 7.20 -6.93
CA SER A 285 -22.11 7.95 -6.09
C SER A 285 -22.90 6.95 -5.23
N ASP A 286 -23.39 7.38 -4.07
CA ASP A 286 -24.09 6.52 -3.14
C ASP A 286 -23.23 5.36 -2.59
N LEU A 287 -23.86 4.17 -2.45
CA LEU A 287 -23.21 2.95 -2.00
C LEU A 287 -22.59 2.21 -3.18
N SER A 288 -21.38 1.70 -3.03
CA SER A 288 -20.67 0.90 -4.03
C SER A 288 -19.85 -0.21 -3.37
N VAL A 289 -19.55 -1.25 -4.12
CA VAL A 289 -18.72 -2.39 -3.70
C VAL A 289 -17.66 -2.68 -4.74
N SER A 290 -16.51 -3.17 -4.31
CA SER A 290 -15.41 -3.58 -5.19
C SER A 290 -14.68 -4.80 -4.60
N PRO A 291 -14.54 -5.87 -5.40
CA PRO A 291 -15.04 -6.07 -6.75
C PRO A 291 -16.57 -6.23 -6.80
N ALA A 292 -17.18 -5.94 -7.95
CA ALA A 292 -18.62 -6.11 -8.16
C ALA A 292 -19.04 -7.59 -8.26
N GLN A 293 -18.10 -8.50 -8.43
CA GLN A 293 -18.23 -9.96 -8.36
C GLN A 293 -16.94 -10.52 -7.77
N ALA A 294 -17.04 -11.58 -6.97
CA ALA A 294 -15.89 -12.17 -6.29
C ALA A 294 -15.66 -13.61 -6.75
N ASP A 295 -14.53 -13.84 -7.41
CA ASP A 295 -13.99 -15.17 -7.62
C ASP A 295 -13.03 -15.48 -6.49
N LEU A 296 -13.34 -16.50 -5.67
CA LEU A 296 -12.52 -16.90 -4.53
C LEU A 296 -11.36 -17.83 -4.95
N GLY A 297 -11.29 -18.19 -6.23
CA GLY A 297 -10.26 -19.06 -6.77
C GLY A 297 -10.61 -20.54 -6.72
N GLU A 298 -9.57 -21.38 -6.74
CA GLU A 298 -9.67 -22.83 -6.78
C GLU A 298 -9.27 -23.45 -5.46
N GLY A 299 -9.86 -24.60 -5.13
CA GLY A 299 -9.54 -25.38 -3.94
C GLY A 299 -10.04 -26.80 -4.10
N TYR A 300 -10.13 -27.55 -3.00
CA TYR A 300 -10.63 -28.91 -2.98
C TYR A 300 -11.91 -29.01 -2.15
N LYS A 301 -12.74 -30.00 -2.47
CA LYS A 301 -13.97 -30.25 -1.72
C LYS A 301 -13.70 -30.36 -0.22
N GLY A 302 -14.43 -29.60 0.58
CA GLY A 302 -14.26 -29.48 2.05
C GLY A 302 -13.36 -28.34 2.50
N GLN A 303 -12.60 -27.71 1.60
CA GLN A 303 -11.87 -26.49 1.91
C GLN A 303 -12.81 -25.28 1.93
N THR A 304 -12.37 -24.25 2.64
CA THR A 304 -13.06 -22.95 2.72
C THR A 304 -12.14 -21.89 2.09
N LEU A 305 -12.67 -21.15 1.12
CA LEU A 305 -11.97 -20.04 0.50
C LEU A 305 -12.59 -18.72 0.93
N ALA A 306 -11.78 -17.68 1.07
CA ALA A 306 -12.24 -16.36 1.50
C ALA A 306 -11.60 -15.24 0.68
N LYS A 307 -12.32 -14.12 0.54
CA LYS A 307 -11.84 -12.92 -0.17
C LYS A 307 -12.38 -11.66 0.49
N GLU A 308 -11.60 -10.60 0.40
CA GLU A 308 -11.98 -9.27 0.83
C GLU A 308 -12.80 -8.56 -0.23
N ILE A 309 -13.79 -7.80 0.23
CA ILE A 309 -14.65 -6.92 -0.58
C ILE A 309 -14.69 -5.55 0.09
N SER A 310 -14.28 -4.53 -0.65
CA SER A 310 -14.40 -3.14 -0.19
C SER A 310 -15.83 -2.63 -0.40
N ILE A 311 -16.33 -1.89 0.58
CA ILE A 311 -17.63 -1.22 0.54
C ILE A 311 -17.44 0.27 0.82
N ASN A 312 -17.89 1.11 -0.11
CA ASN A 312 -17.78 2.56 -0.01
C ASN A 312 -19.13 3.22 -0.22
N GLY A 313 -19.43 4.19 0.62
CA GLY A 313 -20.63 5.03 0.52
C GLY A 313 -20.27 6.50 0.64
N PHE A 314 -20.82 7.33 -0.24
CA PHE A 314 -20.58 8.77 -0.25
C PHE A 314 -21.89 9.51 -0.48
N GLY A 315 -22.21 10.44 0.42
CA GLY A 315 -23.49 11.14 0.39
C GLY A 315 -24.68 10.24 0.68
N LEU A 316 -24.47 9.23 1.53
CA LEU A 316 -25.55 8.33 1.95
C LEU A 316 -26.66 9.11 2.70
N ASN A 317 -27.89 8.76 2.41
CA ASN A 317 -29.08 9.32 3.07
C ASN A 317 -29.87 8.17 3.72
N PRO A 318 -30.24 8.26 5.03
CA PRO A 318 -29.91 9.34 5.97
C PRO A 318 -28.38 9.46 6.19
N SER A 319 -27.93 10.59 6.76
CA SER A 319 -26.51 10.83 7.02
C SER A 319 -25.90 9.91 8.09
N GLU A 320 -26.71 9.25 8.87
CA GLU A 320 -26.33 8.24 9.86
C GLU A 320 -27.21 7.02 9.69
N GLY A 321 -26.62 5.82 9.83
CA GLY A 321 -27.37 4.59 9.66
C GLY A 321 -26.48 3.35 9.60
N ASN A 322 -27.04 2.30 9.03
CA ASN A 322 -26.37 1.01 8.89
C ASN A 322 -26.44 0.50 7.45
N VAL A 323 -25.40 -0.22 7.06
CA VAL A 323 -25.42 -1.09 5.89
C VAL A 323 -25.49 -2.54 6.38
N GLU A 324 -26.43 -3.30 5.85
CA GLU A 324 -26.55 -4.73 6.10
C GLU A 324 -25.86 -5.51 4.99
N VAL A 325 -25.05 -6.51 5.36
CA VAL A 325 -24.36 -7.41 4.44
C VAL A 325 -24.79 -8.83 4.76
N MET A 326 -25.38 -9.51 3.80
CA MET A 326 -25.94 -10.86 3.97
C MET A 326 -25.33 -11.83 2.96
N GLY A 327 -24.81 -12.95 3.45
CA GLY A 327 -24.38 -14.09 2.62
C GLY A 327 -25.53 -15.08 2.41
N ASN A 328 -25.79 -15.45 1.16
CA ASN A 328 -26.78 -16.46 0.78
C ASN A 328 -26.07 -17.72 0.28
N ASN A 329 -26.79 -18.85 0.25
CA ASN A 329 -26.31 -20.13 -0.29
C ASN A 329 -25.01 -20.63 0.36
N GLY A 330 -24.93 -20.55 1.71
CA GLY A 330 -23.78 -21.04 2.47
C GLY A 330 -22.61 -20.07 2.55
N LEU A 331 -22.72 -18.89 1.94
CA LEU A 331 -21.74 -17.81 2.14
C LEU A 331 -21.83 -17.25 3.56
N LEU A 332 -20.67 -17.06 4.16
CA LEU A 332 -20.54 -16.36 5.44
C LEU A 332 -19.74 -15.08 5.23
N VAL A 333 -20.03 -14.07 6.06
CA VAL A 333 -19.39 -12.75 6.00
C VAL A 333 -18.74 -12.42 7.35
N SER A 334 -17.68 -11.60 7.34
CA SER A 334 -16.90 -11.22 8.52
C SER A 334 -16.29 -9.84 8.36
N LEU A 335 -16.07 -9.13 9.48
CA LEU A 335 -15.26 -7.89 9.49
C LEU A 335 -13.79 -8.13 9.88
N ASP A 336 -13.47 -9.27 10.49
CA ASP A 336 -12.20 -9.53 11.16
C ASP A 336 -11.51 -10.85 10.74
N LYS A 337 -12.09 -11.59 9.80
CA LYS A 337 -11.69 -12.96 9.37
C LYS A 337 -11.81 -14.05 10.46
N THR A 338 -12.20 -13.69 11.67
CA THR A 338 -12.29 -14.61 12.81
C THR A 338 -13.72 -14.93 13.16
N THR A 339 -14.59 -13.93 13.23
CA THR A 339 -16.01 -14.05 13.55
C THR A 339 -16.82 -14.08 12.26
N TRP A 340 -17.44 -15.23 11.95
CA TRP A 340 -18.19 -15.44 10.73
C TRP A 340 -19.68 -15.62 10.98
N ALA A 341 -20.52 -14.92 10.24
CA ALA A 341 -21.96 -15.00 10.34
C ALA A 341 -22.61 -14.98 8.94
N SER A 342 -23.87 -15.36 8.83
CA SER A 342 -24.66 -15.21 7.60
C SER A 342 -25.01 -13.74 7.30
N GLN A 343 -24.97 -12.88 8.31
CA GLN A 343 -25.27 -11.45 8.21
C GLN A 343 -24.37 -10.65 9.15
N LEU A 344 -24.02 -9.43 8.73
CA LEU A 344 -23.38 -8.42 9.56
C LEU A 344 -23.96 -7.04 9.29
N THR A 345 -23.77 -6.12 10.23
CA THR A 345 -24.22 -4.74 10.15
C THR A 345 -23.03 -3.80 10.27
N ILE A 346 -22.89 -2.87 9.32
CA ILE A 346 -21.80 -1.90 9.28
C ILE A 346 -22.39 -0.50 9.52
N PRO A 347 -22.14 0.15 10.66
CA PRO A 347 -22.61 1.50 10.91
C PRO A 347 -21.81 2.53 10.09
N TYR A 348 -22.47 3.62 9.71
CA TYR A 348 -21.84 4.78 9.08
C TYR A 348 -22.39 6.09 9.66
N ILE A 349 -21.60 7.15 9.54
CA ILE A 349 -21.92 8.48 10.03
C ILE A 349 -21.44 9.55 9.03
N GLY A 350 -22.11 10.70 9.01
CA GLY A 350 -21.77 11.80 8.09
C GLY A 350 -22.01 11.46 6.61
N GLY A 351 -22.90 10.50 6.33
CA GLY A 351 -23.18 10.04 4.96
C GLY A 351 -22.00 9.33 4.29
N THR A 352 -20.98 8.93 5.06
CA THR A 352 -19.73 8.33 4.54
C THR A 352 -19.51 6.97 5.15
N LEU A 353 -19.23 5.99 4.30
CA LEU A 353 -18.80 4.64 4.67
C LEU A 353 -17.57 4.27 3.86
N VAL A 354 -16.49 3.89 4.53
CA VAL A 354 -15.31 3.29 3.92
C VAL A 354 -14.89 2.14 4.80
N LYS A 355 -15.16 0.91 4.34
CA LYS A 355 -14.89 -0.33 5.06
C LYS A 355 -14.58 -1.45 4.08
N SER A 356 -14.01 -2.52 4.61
CA SER A 356 -13.98 -3.83 3.97
C SER A 356 -14.70 -4.85 4.82
N PHE A 357 -15.17 -5.88 4.16
CA PHE A 357 -15.63 -7.11 4.80
C PHE A 357 -15.09 -8.32 4.02
N TYR A 358 -15.09 -9.46 4.66
CA TYR A 358 -14.63 -10.71 4.06
C TYR A 358 -15.83 -11.60 3.78
N VAL A 359 -15.78 -12.29 2.65
CA VAL A 359 -16.73 -13.36 2.30
C VAL A 359 -16.00 -14.68 2.25
N LYS A 360 -16.59 -15.74 2.78
CA LYS A 360 -16.07 -17.10 2.64
C LYS A 360 -17.13 -18.07 2.16
N LEU A 361 -16.66 -19.10 1.44
CA LEU A 361 -17.47 -20.19 0.92
C LEU A 361 -16.80 -21.53 1.17
N GLU A 362 -17.53 -22.50 1.74
CA GLU A 362 -17.08 -23.89 1.81
C GLU A 362 -17.35 -24.59 0.45
N LEU A 363 -16.36 -25.27 -0.07
CA LEU A 363 -16.46 -26.04 -1.31
C LEU A 363 -17.15 -27.38 -1.04
N THR A 364 -18.46 -27.46 -1.24
CA THR A 364 -19.27 -28.63 -0.87
C THR A 364 -19.37 -29.69 -1.99
N LYS A 365 -19.15 -29.30 -3.23
CA LYS A 365 -19.20 -30.16 -4.42
C LYS A 365 -18.06 -29.87 -5.39
N THR A 366 -17.59 -30.86 -6.13
CA THR A 366 -16.65 -30.70 -7.25
C THR A 366 -17.26 -29.80 -8.33
N GLY A 367 -16.43 -28.97 -8.97
CA GLY A 367 -16.84 -27.95 -9.91
C GLY A 367 -17.22 -26.64 -9.23
N GLU A 368 -18.03 -25.84 -9.88
CA GLU A 368 -18.41 -24.51 -9.40
C GLU A 368 -19.30 -24.57 -8.13
N ASN A 369 -18.87 -23.85 -7.13
CA ASN A 369 -19.65 -23.52 -5.92
C ASN A 369 -19.91 -22.01 -5.97
N ALA A 370 -21.16 -21.58 -5.86
CA ALA A 370 -21.55 -20.20 -6.04
C ALA A 370 -22.64 -19.78 -5.05
N GLY A 371 -22.66 -18.50 -4.76
CA GLY A 371 -23.67 -17.83 -3.94
C GLY A 371 -23.71 -16.34 -4.25
N THR A 372 -24.48 -15.60 -3.48
CA THR A 372 -24.62 -14.15 -3.62
C THR A 372 -24.49 -13.49 -2.27
N VAL A 373 -23.71 -12.42 -2.20
CA VAL A 373 -23.73 -11.49 -1.07
C VAL A 373 -24.62 -10.32 -1.44
N THR A 374 -25.59 -10.04 -0.56
CA THR A 374 -26.51 -8.90 -0.70
C THR A 374 -26.09 -7.81 0.26
N VAL A 375 -25.85 -6.61 -0.26
CA VAL A 375 -25.54 -5.41 0.53
C VAL A 375 -26.74 -4.47 0.47
N LYS A 376 -27.31 -4.08 1.60
CA LYS A 376 -28.52 -3.22 1.68
C LYS A 376 -28.27 -1.95 2.47
N GLN A 377 -28.79 -0.83 1.98
CA GLN A 377 -28.82 0.45 2.67
C GLN A 377 -30.04 1.25 2.22
N ASN A 378 -30.88 1.66 3.17
CA ASN A 378 -32.05 2.52 2.96
C ASN A 378 -32.89 2.14 1.71
N GLY A 379 -33.29 0.86 1.59
CA GLY A 379 -34.10 0.37 0.48
C GLY A 379 -33.34 0.10 -0.83
N LYS A 380 -32.08 0.49 -0.94
CA LYS A 380 -31.19 0.12 -2.03
C LYS A 380 -30.52 -1.23 -1.74
N SER A 381 -30.28 -2.02 -2.79
CA SER A 381 -29.64 -3.33 -2.69
C SER A 381 -28.59 -3.48 -3.80
N ILE A 382 -27.43 -4.03 -3.45
CA ILE A 382 -26.36 -4.42 -4.36
C ILE A 382 -26.14 -5.92 -4.20
N GLU A 383 -26.21 -6.66 -5.29
CA GLU A 383 -25.93 -8.08 -5.34
C GLU A 383 -24.52 -8.32 -5.84
N ILE A 384 -23.73 -9.13 -5.11
CA ILE A 384 -22.35 -9.48 -5.42
C ILE A 384 -22.33 -11.00 -5.68
N PRO A 385 -22.26 -11.43 -6.94
CA PRO A 385 -22.05 -12.83 -7.26
C PRO A 385 -20.69 -13.29 -6.72
N VAL A 386 -20.68 -14.43 -6.03
CA VAL A 386 -19.49 -15.05 -5.46
C VAL A 386 -19.39 -16.46 -5.99
N LYS A 387 -18.22 -16.84 -6.50
CA LYS A 387 -17.96 -18.20 -6.97
C LYS A 387 -16.60 -18.70 -6.53
N ALA A 388 -16.45 -20.01 -6.53
CA ALA A 388 -15.20 -20.73 -6.32
C ALA A 388 -15.28 -22.08 -7.04
N THR A 389 -14.15 -22.64 -7.44
CA THR A 389 -14.10 -23.93 -8.12
C THR A 389 -13.46 -25.00 -7.22
N ALA A 390 -14.17 -26.09 -6.98
CA ALA A 390 -13.58 -27.25 -6.33
C ALA A 390 -13.02 -28.21 -7.38
N MET A 391 -11.70 -28.42 -7.33
CA MET A 391 -11.01 -29.37 -8.20
C MET A 391 -11.40 -30.81 -7.87
N SER A 392 -11.39 -31.69 -8.88
CA SER A 392 -11.56 -33.13 -8.68
C SER A 392 -10.32 -33.74 -8.04
N MET A 393 -10.52 -34.62 -7.07
CA MET A 393 -9.45 -35.39 -6.42
C MET A 393 -9.43 -36.83 -6.96
N GLU A 394 -9.12 -36.98 -8.24
CA GLU A 394 -8.89 -38.32 -8.81
C GLU A 394 -7.41 -38.65 -8.74
N GLY A 395 -7.06 -39.73 -8.03
CA GLY A 395 -5.68 -40.15 -7.76
C GLY A 395 -5.06 -39.51 -6.52
N GLY A 396 -3.89 -39.95 -6.10
CA GLY A 396 -3.12 -39.33 -5.02
C GLY A 396 -2.67 -37.92 -5.45
N THR A 397 -3.08 -36.91 -4.71
CA THR A 397 -2.67 -35.53 -4.97
C THR A 397 -1.58 -35.13 -3.99
N GLU A 398 -0.49 -34.57 -4.49
CA GLU A 398 0.59 -34.06 -3.65
C GLU A 398 0.08 -32.91 -2.77
N VAL A 399 0.45 -32.97 -1.49
CA VAL A 399 0.22 -31.91 -0.51
C VAL A 399 1.56 -31.35 -0.10
N LYS A 400 1.73 -30.05 -0.19
CA LYS A 400 2.92 -29.36 0.35
C LYS A 400 2.48 -28.22 1.24
N ALA A 401 2.95 -28.22 2.47
CA ALA A 401 2.76 -27.16 3.44
C ALA A 401 4.13 -26.58 3.81
N CYS A 402 4.26 -25.26 3.74
CA CYS A 402 5.50 -24.55 4.03
C CYS A 402 5.23 -23.33 4.91
N TRP A 403 5.79 -23.33 6.11
CA TRP A 403 5.84 -22.16 6.99
C TRP A 403 7.19 -21.48 6.80
N ARG A 404 7.23 -20.34 6.14
CA ARG A 404 8.48 -19.59 5.94
C ARG A 404 8.98 -18.94 7.20
N LEU A 405 8.08 -18.55 8.09
CA LEU A 405 8.37 -17.92 9.38
C LEU A 405 9.25 -16.66 9.27
N GLU A 406 9.13 -15.93 8.18
CA GLU A 406 9.92 -14.71 7.92
C GLU A 406 9.31 -13.47 8.57
N LYS A 407 7.99 -13.42 8.66
CA LYS A 407 7.23 -12.27 9.18
C LYS A 407 5.98 -12.64 9.98
N ASN A 408 5.48 -13.86 9.80
CA ASN A 408 4.29 -14.40 10.44
C ASN A 408 4.34 -15.93 10.41
N ASP A 409 3.32 -16.58 10.96
CA ASP A 409 3.08 -18.01 11.03
C ASP A 409 2.20 -18.55 9.89
N GLU A 410 1.98 -17.78 8.83
CA GLU A 410 1.16 -18.20 7.69
C GLU A 410 1.82 -19.38 6.94
N CYS A 411 1.00 -20.36 6.61
CA CYS A 411 1.40 -21.52 5.82
C CYS A 411 1.07 -21.35 4.35
N GLU A 412 2.05 -21.51 3.49
CA GLU A 412 1.86 -21.70 2.05
C GLU A 412 1.44 -23.15 1.82
N LEU A 413 0.15 -23.39 1.58
CA LEU A 413 -0.42 -24.71 1.37
C LEU A 413 -0.78 -24.94 -0.09
N THR A 414 -0.33 -26.07 -0.65
CA THR A 414 -0.83 -26.61 -1.94
C THR A 414 -1.39 -28.02 -1.71
N GLY A 415 -2.42 -28.38 -2.47
CA GLY A 415 -3.06 -29.69 -2.34
C GLY A 415 -4.23 -29.72 -1.35
N PRO A 416 -4.91 -30.90 -1.26
CA PRO A 416 -6.17 -31.06 -0.50
C PRO A 416 -5.94 -31.29 1.01
N ALA A 417 -5.48 -30.25 1.69
CA ALA A 417 -5.30 -30.27 3.13
C ALA A 417 -5.82 -28.97 3.76
N VAL A 418 -5.88 -28.94 5.09
CA VAL A 418 -6.28 -27.76 5.89
C VAL A 418 -5.14 -27.47 6.86
N VAL A 419 -4.74 -26.22 6.94
CA VAL A 419 -3.73 -25.77 7.91
C VAL A 419 -4.37 -25.72 9.30
N ILE A 420 -3.69 -26.29 10.28
CA ILE A 420 -3.98 -26.09 11.70
C ILE A 420 -3.10 -24.90 12.13
N PRO A 421 -3.68 -23.84 12.71
CA PRO A 421 -2.90 -22.70 13.19
C PRO A 421 -1.74 -23.12 14.09
N GLU A 422 -0.64 -22.38 14.01
CA GLU A 422 0.48 -22.56 14.95
C GLU A 422 -0.01 -22.44 16.39
N SER A 423 0.47 -23.30 17.24
CA SER A 423 0.19 -23.25 18.67
C SER A 423 1.46 -23.55 19.48
N TRP A 424 1.50 -23.07 20.71
CA TRP A 424 2.63 -23.27 21.62
C TRP A 424 2.16 -23.36 23.07
N GLU A 425 2.95 -24.06 23.88
CA GLU A 425 2.79 -24.12 25.34
C GLU A 425 4.15 -23.90 25.98
N GLY A 426 4.21 -23.22 27.11
CA GLY A 426 5.46 -22.91 27.83
C GLY A 426 6.48 -22.06 27.05
N MET A 427 6.13 -21.62 25.88
CA MET A 427 6.94 -20.82 24.96
C MET A 427 6.14 -19.66 24.39
N TYR A 428 6.79 -18.73 23.72
CA TYR A 428 6.14 -17.66 22.96
C TYR A 428 7.02 -17.19 21.79
N VAL A 429 6.38 -16.64 20.76
CA VAL A 429 7.08 -16.01 19.64
C VAL A 429 7.52 -14.62 20.06
N GLN A 430 8.83 -14.41 20.18
CA GLN A 430 9.39 -13.11 20.55
C GLN A 430 9.36 -12.12 19.37
N LYS A 431 9.78 -12.58 18.20
CA LYS A 431 9.88 -11.78 16.98
C LYS A 431 10.25 -12.62 15.76
N TYR A 432 10.07 -12.02 14.59
CA TYR A 432 10.63 -12.50 13.33
C TYR A 432 11.86 -11.65 12.98
N SER A 433 13.05 -12.26 12.97
CA SER A 433 14.30 -11.53 12.75
C SER A 433 15.33 -12.41 12.06
N SER A 434 16.30 -11.79 11.40
CA SER A 434 17.45 -12.52 10.86
C SER A 434 18.20 -13.21 12.00
N PRO A 435 18.63 -14.47 11.82
CA PRO A 435 19.45 -15.16 12.79
C PRO A 435 20.78 -14.42 12.99
N ASN A 436 21.34 -14.53 14.20
CA ASN A 436 22.62 -13.89 14.49
C ASN A 436 23.74 -14.65 13.77
N ALA A 437 24.37 -14.05 12.80
CA ALA A 437 25.36 -14.65 11.90
C ALA A 437 26.70 -15.05 12.58
N LYS A 438 26.86 -14.89 13.89
CA LYS A 438 28.13 -15.19 14.59
C LYS A 438 28.51 -16.66 14.64
N THR A 439 27.60 -17.58 14.31
CA THR A 439 27.84 -19.03 14.36
C THR A 439 27.10 -19.73 13.23
N VAL A 440 27.48 -19.50 12.00
CA VAL A 440 27.06 -20.35 10.87
C VAL A 440 28.01 -21.53 10.79
N TRP A 441 27.47 -22.76 10.92
CA TRP A 441 28.23 -23.98 10.72
C TRP A 441 28.46 -24.15 9.20
N PRO A 442 29.71 -24.34 8.73
CA PRO A 442 30.01 -24.40 7.30
C PRO A 442 29.28 -25.53 6.54
N GLU A 443 28.84 -26.55 7.24
CA GLU A 443 28.14 -27.70 6.67
C GLU A 443 26.63 -27.45 6.50
N TRP A 444 26.11 -26.28 6.91
CA TRP A 444 24.69 -26.01 6.91
C TRP A 444 24.25 -25.52 5.53
N THR A 445 23.73 -26.43 4.73
CA THR A 445 23.14 -26.09 3.41
C THR A 445 21.75 -25.50 3.57
N GLY A 446 21.52 -24.32 2.98
CA GLY A 446 20.21 -23.62 2.99
C GLY A 446 20.10 -22.47 3.99
N TYR A 447 21.16 -22.17 4.77
CA TYR A 447 21.19 -20.97 5.58
C TYR A 447 21.40 -19.73 4.71
N ASP A 448 20.48 -18.78 4.84
CA ASP A 448 20.61 -17.45 4.25
C ASP A 448 20.47 -16.39 5.35
N ALA A 449 21.55 -15.67 5.64
CA ALA A 449 21.58 -14.61 6.65
C ALA A 449 20.63 -13.44 6.34
N SER A 450 20.18 -13.32 5.09
CA SER A 450 19.21 -12.30 4.66
C SER A 450 17.76 -12.68 5.03
N HIS A 451 17.46 -13.97 5.22
CA HIS A 451 16.14 -14.45 5.59
C HIS A 451 15.87 -14.21 7.07
N LYS A 452 14.69 -13.68 7.36
CA LYS A 452 14.17 -13.64 8.72
C LYS A 452 13.64 -15.03 9.10
N THR A 453 13.61 -15.31 10.38
CA THR A 453 13.02 -16.52 10.94
C THR A 453 12.31 -16.20 12.25
N GLN A 454 11.41 -17.08 12.65
CA GLN A 454 10.72 -16.96 13.93
C GLN A 454 11.69 -17.23 15.07
N ARG A 455 11.74 -16.31 16.03
CA ARG A 455 12.48 -16.49 17.27
C ARG A 455 11.53 -16.78 18.41
N ASN A 456 11.72 -17.91 19.04
CA ASN A 456 10.92 -18.36 20.16
C ASN A 456 11.73 -18.30 21.46
N LEU A 457 11.08 -17.95 22.56
CA LEU A 457 11.62 -17.97 23.90
C LEU A 457 10.71 -18.77 24.82
N ILE A 458 11.27 -19.31 25.89
CA ILE A 458 10.48 -19.90 26.96
C ILE A 458 9.91 -18.84 27.90
N LEU A 459 8.82 -19.14 28.55
CA LEU A 459 8.28 -18.30 29.61
C LEU A 459 9.31 -18.20 30.75
N GLY A 460 9.69 -16.95 31.10
CA GLY A 460 10.76 -16.70 32.08
C GLY A 460 12.12 -16.32 31.51
N ASP A 461 12.21 -16.24 30.14
CA ASP A 461 13.33 -15.70 29.36
C ASP A 461 14.71 -16.34 29.50
N ALA A 462 14.86 -17.44 30.29
CA ALA A 462 16.11 -18.16 30.45
C ALA A 462 15.92 -19.67 30.26
N TRP A 463 16.71 -20.25 29.36
CA TRP A 463 16.74 -21.70 29.21
C TRP A 463 17.44 -22.32 30.39
N PRO A 464 16.84 -23.36 31.05
CA PRO A 464 17.46 -24.06 32.17
C PRO A 464 18.77 -24.72 31.77
N GLU A 465 19.79 -24.55 32.59
CA GLU A 465 21.07 -25.24 32.39
C GLU A 465 20.93 -26.76 32.67
N GLY A 466 21.55 -27.57 31.82
CA GLY A 466 21.62 -29.01 32.03
C GLY A 466 20.35 -29.81 31.70
N GLU A 467 19.34 -29.20 31.11
CA GLU A 467 18.12 -29.87 30.66
C GLU A 467 18.46 -30.77 29.45
N ILE A 468 18.24 -32.06 29.58
CA ILE A 468 18.57 -33.08 28.56
C ILE A 468 17.38 -33.87 28.08
N ASP A 469 16.26 -33.79 28.77
CA ASP A 469 15.03 -34.51 28.47
C ASP A 469 13.94 -33.59 27.90
N GLU A 470 12.99 -34.17 27.18
CA GLU A 470 11.82 -33.51 26.66
C GLU A 470 10.94 -32.96 27.79
N VAL A 471 10.50 -31.72 27.65
CA VAL A 471 9.50 -31.08 28.53
C VAL A 471 8.19 -31.02 27.80
N SER A 472 7.25 -31.90 28.13
CA SER A 472 5.96 -32.05 27.42
C SER A 472 5.05 -30.81 27.45
N THR A 473 5.31 -29.86 28.35
CA THR A 473 4.61 -28.56 28.45
C THR A 473 5.38 -27.40 27.81
N ARG A 474 6.34 -27.72 26.93
CA ARG A 474 7.16 -26.72 26.26
C ARG A 474 7.35 -27.10 24.79
N TYR A 475 6.45 -26.65 23.94
CA TYR A 475 6.46 -26.99 22.52
C TYR A 475 5.94 -25.87 21.62
N ILE A 476 6.24 -25.99 20.33
CA ILE A 476 5.64 -25.28 19.23
C ILE A 476 5.12 -26.34 18.27
N GLN A 477 3.89 -26.18 17.83
CA GLN A 477 3.20 -27.11 16.96
C GLN A 477 2.78 -26.43 15.66
N PHE A 478 3.17 -27.04 14.56
CA PHE A 478 2.65 -26.76 13.21
C PHE A 478 1.84 -27.94 12.74
N GLY A 479 0.73 -27.72 12.09
CA GLY A 479 -0.12 -28.83 11.71
C GLY A 479 -0.85 -28.65 10.38
N ILE A 480 -1.07 -29.79 9.73
CA ILE A 480 -2.00 -29.90 8.61
C ILE A 480 -2.95 -31.07 8.87
N GLN A 481 -4.16 -30.92 8.40
CA GLN A 481 -5.18 -31.96 8.46
C GLN A 481 -5.62 -32.34 7.05
N ALA A 482 -5.87 -33.60 6.81
CA ALA A 482 -6.46 -34.05 5.57
C ALA A 482 -7.79 -33.33 5.29
N ALA A 483 -8.03 -32.96 4.05
CA ALA A 483 -9.34 -32.45 3.63
C ALA A 483 -10.43 -33.50 3.91
N LYS A 484 -11.64 -33.04 4.19
CA LYS A 484 -12.76 -33.93 4.50
C LYS A 484 -12.95 -35.01 3.44
N GLY A 485 -12.95 -36.27 3.88
CA GLY A 485 -13.12 -37.45 3.00
C GLY A 485 -11.83 -37.92 2.34
N THR A 486 -10.67 -37.42 2.74
CA THR A 486 -9.36 -37.85 2.27
C THR A 486 -8.50 -38.40 3.40
N LYS A 487 -7.39 -39.06 3.05
CA LYS A 487 -6.32 -39.44 3.97
C LYS A 487 -5.05 -38.71 3.57
N LEU A 488 -4.29 -38.27 4.57
CA LEU A 488 -2.98 -37.66 4.38
C LEU A 488 -1.91 -38.71 4.71
N ASN A 489 -0.99 -38.94 3.77
CA ASN A 489 0.24 -39.67 4.01
C ASN A 489 1.40 -38.66 4.01
N ILE A 490 2.25 -38.69 5.00
CA ILE A 490 3.40 -37.77 5.11
C ILE A 490 4.63 -38.54 4.64
N ASP A 491 5.22 -38.06 3.53
CA ASP A 491 6.41 -38.69 2.95
C ASP A 491 7.70 -38.03 3.47
N ASN A 492 7.64 -36.74 3.80
CA ASN A 492 8.80 -35.97 4.25
C ASN A 492 8.41 -34.81 5.17
N ILE A 493 9.20 -34.60 6.21
CA ILE A 493 9.17 -33.38 7.04
C ILE A 493 10.58 -32.80 7.02
N SER A 494 10.70 -31.52 6.70
CA SER A 494 11.97 -30.80 6.73
C SER A 494 11.84 -29.54 7.58
N MET A 495 12.76 -29.34 8.51
CA MET A 495 12.76 -28.17 9.40
C MET A 495 14.18 -27.67 9.62
N LEU A 496 14.37 -26.36 9.57
CA LEU A 496 15.62 -25.71 9.95
C LEU A 496 15.47 -25.13 11.34
N ILE A 497 16.29 -25.58 12.28
CA ILE A 497 16.27 -25.16 13.67
C ILE A 497 17.67 -24.76 14.10
N CYS A 498 17.80 -23.66 14.83
CA CYS A 498 19.06 -23.27 15.45
C CYS A 498 18.84 -22.70 16.85
N GLY A 499 19.83 -22.93 17.72
CA GLY A 499 19.90 -22.30 19.04
C GLY A 499 20.52 -20.91 18.98
N CYS A 500 19.94 -19.97 19.69
CA CYS A 500 20.50 -18.64 19.86
C CYS A 500 21.13 -18.51 21.26
N GLY A 501 22.45 -18.56 21.36
CA GLY A 501 23.17 -18.09 22.53
C GLY A 501 23.62 -19.13 23.54
N GLY A 502 23.52 -20.43 23.29
CA GLY A 502 23.99 -21.47 24.18
C GLY A 502 24.53 -22.68 23.45
N ASN A 503 25.48 -23.39 24.06
CA ASN A 503 25.93 -24.70 23.58
C ASN A 503 24.97 -25.78 24.05
N GLY A 504 24.48 -26.62 23.14
CA GLY A 504 23.77 -27.84 23.50
C GLY A 504 22.24 -27.79 23.47
N MET A 505 21.60 -26.83 22.73
CA MET A 505 20.18 -26.90 22.51
C MET A 505 19.81 -28.21 21.79
N ARG A 506 18.77 -28.87 22.28
CA ARG A 506 18.20 -30.09 21.69
C ARG A 506 16.75 -29.79 21.25
N CYS A 507 16.34 -30.45 20.20
CA CYS A 507 14.96 -30.42 19.70
C CYS A 507 14.49 -31.86 19.48
N HIS A 508 13.31 -32.18 19.97
CA HIS A 508 12.60 -33.41 19.66
C HIS A 508 11.50 -33.10 18.65
N ILE A 509 11.37 -33.91 17.62
CA ILE A 509 10.28 -33.81 16.62
C ILE A 509 9.40 -35.03 16.85
N ASN A 510 8.17 -34.83 17.31
CA ASN A 510 7.17 -35.87 17.58
C ASN A 510 6.08 -35.87 16.49
#